data_4643b46b775a30b1ce2202b0493efefd
#
_entry.id   4643b46b775a30b1ce2202b0493efefd
#
_cell.length_a   1.000
_cell.length_b   1.000
_cell.length_c   1.000
_cell.angle_alpha   90.00
_cell.angle_beta   90.00
_cell.angle_gamma   90.00
#
_symmetry.space_group_name_H-M   'P 1'
#
loop_
_entity.id
_entity.type
_entity.pdbx_description
1 polymer ?
#
loop_
_entity_poly.entity_id
_entity_poly.type
_entity_poly.pdbx_seq_one_letter_code
_entity_poly.pdbx_strand_id
1 'polypeptide(L)'
;LLGSVSKSQHLYQTLKETKCCVLNFPSKDIYDKCLKTIDNNDFDKDEITASGLTAEKAVKVNAPRVKECFLNVECELLWEHELVPGGQTVTIALKAVQIAMDSDRYDESKLGRYGKTGYIYNVHSRQNPDTGEVYPECLGVLEIEK
;
A
#
# COMPACT_ATOMS: atom_id res chain seq x y z
N LEU A 1 0.66 6.01 12.24
CA LEU A 1 0.68 4.67 11.66
C LEU A 1 2.06 4.04 11.86
N LEU A 2 2.09 2.75 12.15
CA LEU A 2 3.33 1.99 12.22
C LEU A 2 3.34 0.93 11.11
N GLY A 3 4.49 0.74 10.51
CA GLY A 3 4.71 -0.27 9.48
C GLY A 3 6.13 -0.79 9.51
N SER A 4 6.42 -1.75 8.65
CA SER A 4 7.77 -2.23 8.41
C SER A 4 8.06 -2.28 6.91
N VAL A 5 9.31 -2.02 6.55
CA VAL A 5 9.76 -2.03 5.15
C VAL A 5 11.13 -2.67 5.06
N SER A 6 11.37 -3.44 4.00
CA SER A 6 12.71 -3.98 3.75
C SER A 6 13.62 -2.91 3.14
N LYS A 7 14.86 -2.86 3.60
CA LYS A 7 15.89 -1.96 3.06
C LYS A 7 16.20 -2.19 1.58
N SER A 8 15.92 -3.40 1.07
CA SER A 8 16.09 -3.74 -0.33
C SER A 8 14.96 -3.29 -1.24
N GLN A 9 13.84 -2.84 -0.69
CA GLN A 9 12.70 -2.38 -1.49
C GLN A 9 12.90 -0.94 -1.99
N HIS A 10 12.46 -0.67 -3.21
CA HIS A 10 12.46 0.66 -3.82
C HIS A 10 11.76 1.69 -2.91
N LEU A 11 10.62 1.31 -2.32
CA LEU A 11 9.88 2.14 -1.36
C LEU A 11 10.79 2.69 -0.24
N TYR A 12 11.69 1.88 0.32
CA TYR A 12 12.54 2.32 1.43
C TYR A 12 13.50 3.44 1.00
N GLN A 13 14.13 3.30 -0.15
CA GLN A 13 15.05 4.31 -0.66
C GLN A 13 14.31 5.61 -0.98
N THR A 14 13.20 5.52 -1.70
CA THR A 14 12.36 6.67 -2.01
C THR A 14 11.85 7.37 -0.74
N LEU A 15 11.43 6.60 0.26
CA LEU A 15 10.96 7.14 1.55
C LEU A 15 12.08 7.87 2.31
N LYS A 16 13.31 7.39 2.23
CA LYS A 16 14.48 8.09 2.83
C LYS A 16 14.78 9.41 2.15
N GLU A 17 14.61 9.49 0.85
CA GLU A 17 14.87 10.71 0.06
C GLU A 17 13.75 11.73 0.20
N THR A 18 12.52 11.30 0.00
CA THR A 18 11.34 12.19 -0.08
C THR A 18 10.72 12.49 1.28
N LYS A 19 10.99 11.66 2.29
CA LYS A 19 10.38 11.70 3.64
C LYS A 19 8.87 11.61 3.64
N CYS A 20 8.28 11.07 2.59
CA CYS A 20 6.84 10.90 2.46
C CYS A 20 6.47 9.70 1.59
N CYS A 21 5.24 9.24 1.73
CA CYS A 21 4.64 8.22 0.87
C CYS A 21 3.11 8.35 0.87
N VAL A 22 2.47 7.60 0.00
CA VAL A 22 1.01 7.40 0.02
C VAL A 22 0.70 5.93 0.25
N LEU A 23 -0.11 5.64 1.26
CA LEU A 23 -0.69 4.32 1.46
C LEU A 23 -1.96 4.22 0.62
N ASN A 24 -1.94 3.33 -0.36
CA ASN A 24 -3.02 3.13 -1.31
C ASN A 24 -3.76 1.83 -0.97
N PHE A 25 -5.07 1.90 -0.78
CA PHE A 25 -5.91 0.76 -0.40
C PHE A 25 -6.79 0.35 -1.60
N PRO A 26 -6.46 -0.76 -2.25
CA PRO A 26 -7.19 -1.23 -3.41
C PRO A 26 -8.47 -1.96 -3.01
N SER A 27 -9.43 -2.00 -3.94
CA SER A 27 -10.53 -2.96 -3.93
C SER A 27 -10.12 -4.25 -4.64
N LYS A 28 -10.94 -5.31 -4.48
CA LYS A 28 -10.66 -6.63 -5.04
C LYS A 28 -10.48 -6.62 -6.56
N ASP A 29 -11.23 -5.80 -7.27
CA ASP A 29 -11.25 -5.72 -8.74
C ASP A 29 -9.94 -5.22 -9.35
N ILE A 30 -9.14 -4.45 -8.60
CA ILE A 30 -7.84 -3.95 -9.06
C ILE A 30 -6.65 -4.67 -8.42
N TYR A 31 -6.90 -5.65 -7.56
CA TYR A 31 -5.85 -6.31 -6.78
C TYR A 31 -4.77 -6.95 -7.65
N ASP A 32 -5.15 -7.61 -8.76
CA ASP A 32 -4.19 -8.23 -9.67
C ASP A 32 -3.25 -7.20 -10.32
N LYS A 33 -3.74 -5.98 -10.57
CA LYS A 33 -2.88 -4.88 -11.05
C LYS A 33 -1.92 -4.43 -9.95
N CYS A 34 -2.40 -4.34 -8.71
CA CYS A 34 -1.56 -3.99 -7.58
C CYS A 34 -0.45 -5.03 -7.34
N LEU A 35 -0.71 -6.32 -7.56
CA LEU A 35 0.32 -7.35 -7.47
C LEU A 35 1.42 -7.19 -8.53
N LYS A 36 1.08 -6.70 -9.73
CA LYS A 36 2.08 -6.48 -10.79
C LYS A 36 3.06 -5.36 -10.47
N THR A 37 2.77 -4.48 -9.49
CA THR A 37 3.75 -3.47 -9.06
C THR A 37 4.99 -4.14 -8.46
N ILE A 38 4.85 -5.32 -7.84
CA ILE A 38 5.96 -6.08 -7.29
C ILE A 38 6.90 -6.56 -8.40
N ASP A 39 6.34 -6.96 -9.54
CA ASP A 39 7.11 -7.47 -10.70
C ASP A 39 7.86 -6.35 -11.44
N ASN A 40 7.44 -5.10 -11.27
CA ASN A 40 8.00 -3.92 -11.93
C ASN A 40 8.81 -3.02 -10.97
N ASN A 41 9.34 -3.58 -9.91
CA ASN A 41 10.01 -2.86 -8.82
C ASN A 41 11.48 -2.47 -9.13
N ASP A 42 11.78 -2.17 -10.39
CA ASP A 42 13.08 -1.62 -10.80
C ASP A 42 13.12 -0.11 -10.51
N PHE A 43 14.28 0.41 -10.08
CA PHE A 43 14.42 1.80 -9.65
C PHE A 43 14.20 2.85 -10.75
N ASP A 44 14.26 2.45 -12.00
CA ASP A 44 14.10 3.31 -13.19
C ASP A 44 12.69 3.20 -13.82
N LYS A 45 11.80 2.43 -13.22
CA LYS A 45 10.44 2.20 -13.74
C LYS A 45 9.38 2.88 -12.89
N ASP A 46 8.38 3.44 -13.55
CA ASP A 46 7.10 3.80 -12.93
C ASP A 46 6.24 2.54 -12.80
N GLU A 47 6.35 1.88 -11.63
CA GLU A 47 5.64 0.65 -11.30
C GLU A 47 4.11 0.79 -11.36
N ILE A 48 3.57 1.98 -11.08
CA ILE A 48 2.13 2.25 -11.13
C ILE A 48 1.66 2.16 -12.58
N THR A 49 2.26 2.91 -13.47
CA THR A 49 1.89 2.93 -14.90
C THR A 49 2.19 1.59 -15.57
N ALA A 50 3.33 0.97 -15.29
CA ALA A 50 3.71 -0.34 -15.84
C ALA A 50 2.73 -1.46 -15.45
N SER A 51 2.06 -1.33 -14.30
CA SER A 51 1.04 -2.28 -13.83
C SER A 51 -0.36 -2.00 -14.37
N GLY A 52 -0.54 -0.98 -15.21
CA GLY A 52 -1.82 -0.56 -15.77
C GLY A 52 -2.72 0.15 -14.75
N LEU A 53 -2.10 0.78 -13.75
CA LEU A 53 -2.73 1.69 -12.80
C LEU A 53 -2.43 3.14 -13.20
N THR A 54 -3.17 4.09 -12.64
CA THR A 54 -3.03 5.51 -12.92
C THR A 54 -2.38 6.23 -11.74
N ALA A 55 -1.18 6.78 -11.98
CA ALA A 55 -0.55 7.68 -11.01
C ALA A 55 -1.27 9.03 -11.00
N GLU A 56 -1.67 9.48 -9.83
CA GLU A 56 -2.30 10.77 -9.61
C GLU A 56 -1.50 11.58 -8.58
N LYS A 57 -1.42 12.89 -8.76
CA LYS A 57 -0.70 13.76 -7.85
C LYS A 57 -1.37 13.80 -6.47
N ALA A 58 -0.62 13.57 -5.41
CA ALA A 58 -1.07 13.79 -4.05
C ALA A 58 -1.27 15.30 -3.75
N VAL A 59 -2.03 15.59 -2.71
CA VAL A 59 -2.41 16.96 -2.32
C VAL A 59 -1.37 17.59 -1.41
N LYS A 60 -0.82 16.83 -0.47
CA LYS A 60 0.06 17.32 0.61
C LYS A 60 1.50 16.84 0.50
N VAL A 61 1.74 15.70 -0.15
CA VAL A 61 3.06 15.07 -0.19
C VAL A 61 3.58 14.97 -1.62
N ASN A 62 4.90 14.88 -1.77
CA ASN A 62 5.55 14.69 -3.08
C ASN A 62 5.71 13.19 -3.39
N ALA A 63 4.61 12.47 -3.40
CA ALA A 63 4.53 11.06 -3.78
C ALA A 63 3.22 10.83 -4.55
N PRO A 64 3.19 9.94 -5.57
CA PRO A 64 1.97 9.67 -6.30
C PRO A 64 0.98 8.86 -5.46
N ARG A 65 -0.31 9.06 -5.71
CA ARG A 65 -1.37 8.16 -5.27
C ARG A 65 -1.88 7.34 -6.46
N VAL A 66 -2.44 6.18 -6.18
CA VAL A 66 -3.08 5.34 -7.19
C VAL A 66 -4.54 5.74 -7.29
N LYS A 67 -4.95 6.24 -8.45
CA LYS A 67 -6.29 6.79 -8.68
C LYS A 67 -7.40 5.78 -8.45
N GLU A 68 -7.19 4.52 -8.81
CA GLU A 68 -8.17 3.45 -8.71
C GLU A 68 -8.34 2.89 -7.29
N CYS A 69 -7.48 3.29 -6.35
CA CYS A 69 -7.63 2.89 -4.96
C CYS A 69 -8.72 3.71 -4.26
N PHE A 70 -9.65 3.03 -3.59
CA PHE A 70 -10.78 3.67 -2.94
C PHE A 70 -10.42 4.54 -1.73
N LEU A 71 -9.24 4.31 -1.14
CA LEU A 71 -8.71 5.07 -0.03
C LEU A 71 -7.22 5.32 -0.24
N ASN A 72 -6.82 6.58 -0.08
CA ASN A 72 -5.44 7.02 -0.17
C ASN A 72 -5.10 7.81 1.10
N VAL A 73 -4.04 7.43 1.79
CA VAL A 73 -3.55 8.11 2.99
C VAL A 73 -2.17 8.67 2.71
N GLU A 74 -2.07 9.99 2.58
CA GLU A 74 -0.81 10.68 2.37
C GLU A 74 -0.08 10.83 3.70
N CYS A 75 1.18 10.44 3.74
CA CYS A 75 1.95 10.31 4.95
C CYS A 75 3.30 10.99 4.89
N GLU A 76 3.71 11.60 6.01
CA GLU A 76 5.08 12.02 6.28
C GLU A 76 5.80 10.98 7.14
N LEU A 77 7.07 10.71 6.85
CA LEU A 77 7.92 9.87 7.69
C LEU A 77 8.31 10.63 8.95
N LEU A 78 7.90 10.13 10.12
CA LEU A 78 8.30 10.69 11.41
C LEU A 78 9.66 10.17 11.86
N TRP A 79 9.84 8.86 11.81
CA TRP A 79 11.09 8.19 12.16
C TRP A 79 11.15 6.79 11.55
N GLU A 80 12.36 6.28 11.47
CA GLU A 80 12.67 4.88 11.15
C GLU A 80 13.57 4.30 12.25
N HIS A 81 13.42 3.02 12.53
CA HIS A 81 14.23 2.33 13.54
C HIS A 81 14.49 0.88 13.18
N GLU A 82 15.73 0.45 13.31
CA GLU A 82 16.11 -0.96 13.23
C GLU A 82 15.82 -1.65 14.57
N LEU A 83 14.90 -2.60 14.60
CA LEU A 83 14.64 -3.40 15.80
C LEU A 83 15.76 -4.40 16.06
N VAL A 84 16.38 -4.89 14.99
CA VAL A 84 17.53 -5.79 15.03
C VAL A 84 18.71 -5.08 14.35
N PRO A 85 19.77 -4.73 15.07
CA PRO A 85 20.93 -4.07 14.48
C PRO A 85 21.50 -4.86 13.29
N GLY A 86 21.67 -4.19 12.14
CA GLY A 86 22.11 -4.82 10.90
C GLY A 86 21.04 -5.66 10.17
N GLY A 87 19.83 -5.71 10.68
CA GLY A 87 18.71 -6.41 10.04
C GLY A 87 18.29 -5.78 8.70
N GLN A 88 17.62 -6.58 7.87
CA GLN A 88 17.13 -6.15 6.56
C GLN A 88 15.83 -5.33 6.63
N THR A 89 15.13 -5.39 7.76
CA THR A 89 13.83 -4.73 7.94
C THR A 89 13.95 -3.59 8.95
N VAL A 90 13.35 -2.46 8.62
CA VAL A 90 13.19 -1.31 9.52
C VAL A 90 11.73 -1.10 9.86
N THR A 91 11.48 -0.67 11.10
CA THR A 91 10.17 -0.17 11.51
C THR A 91 10.09 1.32 11.17
N ILE A 92 8.98 1.74 10.61
CA ILE A 92 8.72 3.13 10.26
C ILE A 92 7.50 3.66 11.00
N ALA A 93 7.53 4.91 11.40
CA ALA A 93 6.36 5.64 11.87
C ALA A 93 5.97 6.71 10.87
N LEU A 94 4.70 6.72 10.49
CA LEU A 94 4.12 7.61 9.51
C LEU A 94 3.05 8.48 10.16
N LYS A 95 3.06 9.77 9.86
CA LYS A 95 2.00 10.72 10.20
C LYS A 95 1.09 10.91 8.99
N ALA A 96 -0.16 10.53 9.11
CA ALA A 96 -1.17 10.86 8.10
C ALA A 96 -1.39 12.38 8.07
N VAL A 97 -1.26 12.98 6.90
CA VAL A 97 -1.42 14.43 6.69
C VAL A 97 -2.59 14.76 5.76
N GLN A 98 -3.07 13.79 5.00
CA GLN A 98 -4.25 13.87 4.16
C GLN A 98 -4.87 12.49 3.98
N ILE A 99 -6.19 12.43 3.97
CA ILE A 99 -6.95 11.21 3.66
C ILE A 99 -7.93 11.57 2.55
N ALA A 100 -7.94 10.79 1.49
CA ALA A 100 -8.92 10.85 0.40
C ALA A 100 -9.59 9.48 0.27
N MET A 101 -10.91 9.48 0.17
CA MET A 101 -11.73 8.28 0.07
C MET A 101 -12.84 8.50 -0.95
N ASP A 102 -13.20 7.45 -1.69
CA ASP A 102 -14.34 7.49 -2.58
C ASP A 102 -15.63 7.74 -1.79
N SER A 103 -16.48 8.64 -2.29
CA SER A 103 -17.67 9.10 -1.57
C SER A 103 -18.70 7.99 -1.31
N ASP A 104 -18.75 6.96 -2.15
CA ASP A 104 -19.62 5.79 -2.00
C ASP A 104 -19.12 4.81 -0.92
N ARG A 105 -17.87 4.98 -0.48
CA ARG A 105 -17.26 4.19 0.60
C ARG A 105 -17.32 4.88 1.96
N TYR A 106 -17.61 6.18 1.98
CA TYR A 106 -17.72 6.95 3.21
C TYR A 106 -19.12 6.82 3.81
N ASP A 107 -19.20 6.47 5.09
CA ASP A 107 -20.45 6.35 5.84
C ASP A 107 -20.28 6.97 7.22
N GLU A 108 -20.83 8.18 7.41
CA GLU A 108 -20.73 8.93 8.66
C GLU A 108 -21.37 8.18 9.84
N SER A 109 -22.44 7.41 9.58
CA SER A 109 -23.14 6.65 10.64
C SER A 109 -22.27 5.56 11.25
N LYS A 110 -21.18 5.18 10.58
CA LYS A 110 -20.22 4.18 11.01
C LYS A 110 -18.94 4.76 11.58
N LEU A 111 -18.95 6.03 11.97
CA LEU A 111 -17.80 6.73 12.56
C LEU A 111 -16.54 6.64 11.67
N GLY A 112 -16.71 6.87 10.37
CA GLY A 112 -15.62 6.80 9.39
C GLY A 112 -15.16 5.37 9.04
N ARG A 113 -15.92 4.35 9.45
CA ARG A 113 -15.69 2.99 8.94
C ARG A 113 -16.17 2.89 7.52
N TYR A 114 -15.41 2.13 6.75
CA TYR A 114 -15.69 1.95 5.33
C TYR A 114 -17.01 1.23 5.09
N GLY A 115 -17.61 1.49 3.93
CA GLY A 115 -18.89 0.92 3.54
C GLY A 115 -18.90 -0.60 3.39
N LYS A 116 -19.95 -1.11 2.78
CA LYS A 116 -20.34 -2.53 2.75
C LYS A 116 -19.40 -3.48 2.01
N THR A 117 -18.43 -2.99 1.27
CA THR A 117 -17.55 -3.85 0.48
C THR A 117 -16.31 -4.20 1.24
N GLY A 118 -16.07 -5.47 1.33
CA GLY A 118 -15.08 -6.11 2.14
C GLY A 118 -13.66 -5.61 1.95
N TYR A 119 -12.94 -5.60 3.03
CA TYR A 119 -11.51 -5.34 3.04
C TYR A 119 -10.78 -6.50 2.41
N ILE A 120 -9.76 -6.19 1.65
CA ILE A 120 -8.84 -7.20 1.16
C ILE A 120 -7.84 -7.51 2.25
N TYR A 121 -7.64 -8.79 2.49
CA TYR A 121 -6.62 -9.30 3.40
C TYR A 121 -5.70 -10.26 2.65
N ASN A 122 -4.41 -9.96 2.65
CA ASN A 122 -3.42 -10.86 2.08
C ASN A 122 -3.14 -11.99 3.09
N VAL A 123 -3.57 -13.21 2.77
CA VAL A 123 -3.49 -14.38 3.66
C VAL A 123 -2.06 -14.89 3.75
N HIS A 124 -1.33 -14.88 2.63
CA HIS A 124 0.07 -15.30 2.54
C HIS A 124 0.74 -14.72 1.29
N SER A 125 2.04 -14.92 1.15
CA SER A 125 2.75 -14.55 -0.08
C SER A 125 2.15 -15.27 -1.29
N ARG A 126 2.00 -14.54 -2.41
CA ARG A 126 1.52 -15.12 -3.67
C ARG A 126 2.45 -16.22 -4.19
N GLN A 127 3.72 -16.16 -3.85
CA GLN A 127 4.72 -17.09 -4.33
C GLN A 127 5.43 -17.76 -3.17
N ASN A 128 5.62 -19.07 -3.28
CA ASN A 128 6.48 -19.81 -2.38
C ASN A 128 7.93 -19.33 -2.57
N PRO A 129 8.61 -18.82 -1.54
CA PRO A 129 9.95 -18.29 -1.68
C PRO A 129 11.00 -19.36 -2.02
N ASP A 130 10.74 -20.63 -1.66
CA ASP A 130 11.69 -21.72 -1.87
C ASP A 130 11.51 -22.41 -3.22
N THR A 131 10.26 -22.57 -3.67
CA THR A 131 9.95 -23.33 -4.90
C THR A 131 9.59 -22.44 -6.09
N GLY A 132 9.25 -21.18 -5.86
CA GLY A 132 8.72 -20.27 -6.87
C GLY A 132 7.29 -20.57 -7.31
N GLU A 133 6.63 -21.54 -6.67
CA GLU A 133 5.24 -21.91 -6.97
C GLU A 133 4.27 -20.77 -6.65
N VAL A 134 3.38 -20.46 -7.60
CA VAL A 134 2.36 -19.42 -7.44
C VAL A 134 1.10 -20.01 -6.81
N TYR A 135 0.69 -19.47 -5.68
CA TYR A 135 -0.56 -19.84 -5.03
C TYR A 135 -1.75 -19.08 -5.65
N PRO A 136 -2.78 -19.77 -6.13
CA PRO A 136 -3.95 -19.14 -6.75
C PRO A 136 -4.83 -18.36 -5.75
N GLU A 137 -4.78 -18.72 -4.47
CA GLU A 137 -5.67 -18.20 -3.43
C GLU A 137 -4.89 -17.57 -2.28
N CYS A 138 -4.34 -16.38 -2.51
CA CYS A 138 -3.63 -15.63 -1.47
C CYS A 138 -4.45 -14.47 -0.87
N LEU A 139 -5.68 -14.26 -1.35
CA LEU A 139 -6.52 -13.13 -0.98
C LEU A 139 -7.76 -13.57 -0.22
N GLY A 140 -7.92 -13.08 0.99
CA GLY A 140 -9.16 -13.09 1.74
C GLY A 140 -9.94 -11.79 1.53
N VAL A 141 -11.27 -11.90 1.49
CA VAL A 141 -12.17 -10.72 1.51
C VAL A 141 -12.98 -10.79 2.80
N LEU A 142 -12.88 -9.75 3.62
CA LEU A 142 -13.66 -9.61 4.84
C LEU A 142 -14.95 -8.87 4.54
N GLU A 143 -16.09 -9.50 4.79
CA GLU A 143 -17.40 -8.86 4.78
C GLU A 143 -17.81 -8.50 6.20
N ILE A 144 -18.37 -7.30 6.37
CA ILE A 144 -18.91 -6.87 7.65
C ILE A 144 -20.36 -7.33 7.71
N GLU A 145 -20.64 -8.31 8.55
CA GLU A 145 -22.01 -8.70 8.88
C GLU A 145 -22.69 -7.58 9.70
N LYS A 146 -24.02 -7.43 9.48
CA LYS A 146 -24.82 -6.43 10.20
C LYS A 146 -25.21 -6.91 11.59
#